data_c0e8ba312f5d0122c2738ccfcf321650
#
_entry.id   c0e8ba312f5d0122c2738ccfcf321650
#
_cell.length_a   1.000
_cell.length_b   1.000
_cell.length_c   1.000
_cell.angle_alpha   90.00
_cell.angle_beta   90.00
_cell.angle_gamma   90.00
#
_symmetry.space_group_name_H-M   'P 1'
#
loop_
_entity.id
_entity.type
_entity.pdbx_description
1 polymer ?
#
loop_
_entity_poly.entity_id
_entity_poly.type
_entity_poly.pdbx_seq_one_letter_code
_entity_poly.pdbx_strand_id
1 'polypeptide(L)'
;ELKFLPIKRTKDKIVRLSDVANVELGPVSEKTLFKAQSKNNLNQKTVGIGIYAKSGASTVELSKEIQKKIIEVRKTLPEGLKLEVSFNRATYVKAAIDEVFKTLAIAFVLVVIIIYLFLGNIKAVIVPAVALPVSLIASFLGIYLFALSFNIFVLLSFILAIGIITDDSVIMTDAIYRRIENGENPLLAAYKGSKQITFAIIATTLILLAVFIPLIFIKGISGTLFRETAIALSFSIVVSSFVALTLSPMLASKFLKKKSSNGFFVKKFNIFFQGFSNFYIETLDYWVNKKKTVITFIFLIIAGSVALFMYTNKELLPKEDRGVYLVIGFTDEGSSFDYTQQRAQDVEKRLLPLLQAEESPYNRFIMRVPGFGSSANSFNSFIIIALLDDWKKRDKDAMTIMRQAIGKIVTVTQTLAFPISPQGIRISNYNKPVQMVILGSTYEELES
;
A
#
# COMPACT_ATOMS: atom_id res chain seq x y z
N GLU A 1 -15.39 -23.67 40.60
CA GLU A 1 -16.55 -22.95 41.16
C GLU A 1 -17.87 -23.53 40.66
N LEU A 2 -18.06 -23.76 39.34
CA LEU A 2 -19.31 -24.30 38.76
C LEU A 2 -19.69 -25.68 39.35
N LYS A 3 -18.73 -26.55 39.67
CA LYS A 3 -19.01 -27.87 40.31
C LYS A 3 -19.82 -27.74 41.60
N PHE A 4 -19.63 -26.67 42.36
CA PHE A 4 -20.23 -26.47 43.68
C PHE A 4 -21.50 -25.61 43.61
N LEU A 5 -22.01 -25.28 42.41
CA LEU A 5 -23.22 -24.50 42.24
C LEU A 5 -24.43 -25.28 42.82
N PRO A 6 -25.20 -24.74 43.79
CA PRO A 6 -26.38 -25.38 44.32
C PRO A 6 -27.52 -25.30 43.31
N ILE A 7 -28.06 -26.46 42.88
CA ILE A 7 -29.19 -26.56 41.96
C ILE A 7 -30.51 -26.61 42.71
N LYS A 8 -30.53 -27.35 43.83
CA LYS A 8 -31.74 -27.54 44.63
C LYS A 8 -31.40 -27.67 46.09
N ARG A 9 -32.17 -27.03 46.94
CA ARG A 9 -32.06 -27.14 48.40
C ARG A 9 -33.33 -27.93 48.89
N THR A 10 -33.08 -29.08 49.48
CA THR A 10 -34.08 -29.91 50.14
C THR A 10 -33.92 -29.70 51.65
N LYS A 11 -34.93 -30.11 52.49
CA LYS A 11 -34.82 -29.92 53.94
C LYS A 11 -33.57 -30.52 54.58
N ASP A 12 -33.04 -31.62 54.00
CA ASP A 12 -31.94 -32.40 54.55
C ASP A 12 -30.67 -32.38 53.69
N LYS A 13 -30.69 -31.82 52.48
CA LYS A 13 -29.55 -31.87 51.56
C LYS A 13 -29.53 -30.75 50.54
N ILE A 14 -28.35 -30.26 50.23
CA ILE A 14 -28.10 -29.34 49.10
C ILE A 14 -27.59 -30.19 47.94
N VAL A 15 -28.33 -30.25 46.84
CA VAL A 15 -27.93 -30.90 45.58
C VAL A 15 -27.11 -29.89 44.80
N ARG A 16 -25.88 -30.23 44.50
CA ARG A 16 -24.94 -29.41 43.71
C ARG A 16 -24.92 -29.90 42.27
N LEU A 17 -24.38 -29.05 41.37
CA LEU A 17 -24.25 -29.38 39.95
C LEU A 17 -23.40 -30.64 39.75
N SER A 18 -22.34 -30.84 40.54
CA SER A 18 -21.51 -32.06 40.55
C SER A 18 -22.23 -33.35 40.91
N ASP A 19 -23.39 -33.28 41.60
CA ASP A 19 -24.14 -34.45 42.01
C ASP A 19 -25.05 -35.01 40.91
N VAL A 20 -25.32 -34.21 39.87
CA VAL A 20 -26.26 -34.52 38.77
C VAL A 20 -25.66 -34.40 37.38
N ALA A 21 -24.48 -33.78 37.26
CA ALA A 21 -23.80 -33.55 35.99
C ALA A 21 -22.28 -33.66 36.14
N ASN A 22 -21.63 -34.10 35.07
CA ASN A 22 -20.17 -34.03 34.98
C ASN A 22 -19.79 -32.65 34.48
N VAL A 23 -18.96 -31.92 35.25
CA VAL A 23 -18.50 -30.58 34.94
C VAL A 23 -17.03 -30.63 34.56
N GLU A 24 -16.75 -30.49 33.27
CA GLU A 24 -15.40 -30.56 32.72
C GLU A 24 -15.05 -29.26 31.99
N LEU A 25 -13.76 -28.94 31.98
CA LEU A 25 -13.23 -27.87 31.14
C LEU A 25 -12.95 -28.46 29.76
N GLY A 26 -13.70 -28.00 28.76
CA GLY A 26 -13.57 -28.45 27.37
C GLY A 26 -13.58 -27.31 26.36
N PRO A 27 -13.37 -27.61 25.09
CA PRO A 27 -13.48 -26.62 24.03
C PRO A 27 -14.93 -26.16 23.87
N VAL A 28 -15.11 -24.93 23.39
CA VAL A 28 -16.46 -24.38 23.05
C VAL A 28 -17.14 -25.21 21.97
N SER A 29 -16.37 -25.78 21.06
CA SER A 29 -16.85 -26.68 20.02
C SER A 29 -15.76 -27.70 19.68
N GLU A 30 -16.12 -28.98 19.68
CA GLU A 30 -15.26 -30.07 19.21
C GLU A 30 -15.21 -30.13 17.67
N LYS A 31 -16.17 -29.50 16.99
CA LYS A 31 -16.26 -29.47 15.54
C LYS A 31 -15.49 -28.27 14.94
N THR A 32 -14.23 -28.15 15.35
CA THR A 32 -13.30 -27.16 14.79
C THR A 32 -11.92 -27.78 14.64
N LEU A 33 -11.30 -27.56 13.48
CA LEU A 33 -9.91 -27.95 13.21
C LEU A 33 -9.12 -26.73 12.83
N PHE A 34 -7.96 -26.57 13.48
CA PHE A 34 -6.93 -25.64 13.08
C PHE A 34 -5.62 -26.40 12.97
N LYS A 35 -5.01 -26.38 11.78
CA LYS A 35 -3.81 -27.15 11.46
C LYS A 35 -2.83 -26.27 10.70
N ALA A 36 -1.57 -26.32 11.06
CA ALA A 36 -0.50 -25.62 10.37
C ALA A 36 0.53 -26.61 9.82
N GLN A 37 1.03 -26.34 8.61
CA GLN A 37 2.08 -27.11 7.97
C GLN A 37 3.15 -26.16 7.45
N SER A 38 4.39 -26.42 7.80
CA SER A 38 5.57 -25.71 7.33
C SER A 38 6.57 -26.69 6.70
N LYS A 39 7.57 -26.17 6.00
CA LYS A 39 8.63 -27.02 5.37
C LYS A 39 9.21 -28.04 6.33
N ASN A 40 9.43 -27.67 7.59
CA ASN A 40 10.11 -28.48 8.59
C ASN A 40 9.17 -29.27 9.51
N ASN A 41 7.89 -28.92 9.56
CA ASN A 41 6.92 -29.50 10.48
C ASN A 41 5.58 -29.74 9.78
N LEU A 42 5.29 -31.00 9.51
CA LEU A 42 4.05 -31.43 8.89
C LEU A 42 3.06 -31.92 9.94
N ASN A 43 1.76 -31.81 9.65
CA ASN A 43 0.67 -32.37 10.45
C ASN A 43 0.52 -31.87 11.90
N GLN A 44 0.92 -30.63 12.18
CA GLN A 44 0.75 -30.09 13.53
C GLN A 44 -0.66 -29.59 13.77
N LYS A 45 -1.39 -30.21 14.67
CA LYS A 45 -2.59 -29.64 15.27
C LYS A 45 -2.17 -28.44 16.12
N THR A 46 -2.74 -27.28 15.89
CA THR A 46 -2.35 -26.03 16.54
C THR A 46 -3.58 -25.27 17.02
N VAL A 47 -3.37 -24.30 17.89
CA VAL A 47 -4.40 -23.34 18.29
C VAL A 47 -4.01 -21.99 17.68
N GLY A 48 -4.96 -21.38 16.96
CA GLY A 48 -4.77 -20.06 16.36
C GLY A 48 -5.28 -18.96 17.29
N ILE A 49 -4.44 -18.00 17.62
CA ILE A 49 -4.82 -16.78 18.36
C ILE A 49 -4.85 -15.62 17.38
N GLY A 50 -6.03 -15.06 17.13
CA GLY A 50 -6.21 -13.88 16.30
C GLY A 50 -6.23 -12.61 17.14
N ILE A 51 -5.33 -11.66 16.86
CA ILE A 51 -5.30 -10.36 17.51
C ILE A 51 -5.72 -9.31 16.51
N TYR A 52 -6.74 -8.54 16.85
CA TYR A 52 -7.32 -7.52 15.98
C TYR A 52 -7.09 -6.12 16.56
N ALA A 53 -6.64 -5.20 15.70
CA ALA A 53 -6.53 -3.81 16.06
C ALA A 53 -7.93 -3.18 16.20
N LYS A 54 -8.10 -2.30 17.19
CA LYS A 54 -9.28 -1.43 17.26
C LYS A 54 -9.24 -0.44 16.09
N SER A 55 -10.42 0.06 15.69
CA SER A 55 -10.50 1.10 14.68
C SER A 55 -9.63 2.32 15.06
N GLY A 56 -8.83 2.81 14.13
CA GLY A 56 -7.91 3.93 14.36
C GLY A 56 -6.58 3.59 15.03
N ALA A 57 -6.36 2.35 15.49
CA ALA A 57 -5.07 1.95 16.08
C ALA A 57 -4.01 1.66 15.01
N SER A 58 -2.76 2.04 15.29
CA SER A 58 -1.61 1.74 14.45
C SER A 58 -1.29 0.25 14.44
N THR A 59 -1.44 -0.40 13.29
CA THR A 59 -1.08 -1.83 13.13
C THR A 59 0.40 -2.09 13.36
N VAL A 60 1.27 -1.14 13.03
CA VAL A 60 2.72 -1.27 13.19
C VAL A 60 3.11 -1.22 14.66
N GLU A 61 2.54 -0.29 15.41
CA GLU A 61 2.80 -0.14 16.85
C GLU A 61 2.24 -1.33 17.64
N LEU A 62 1.00 -1.73 17.36
CA LEU A 62 0.40 -2.93 17.92
C LEU A 62 1.27 -4.17 17.67
N SER A 63 1.79 -4.33 16.45
CA SER A 63 2.67 -5.44 16.13
C SER A 63 3.96 -5.44 16.95
N LYS A 64 4.58 -4.28 17.18
CA LYS A 64 5.77 -4.15 18.03
C LYS A 64 5.49 -4.57 19.47
N GLU A 65 4.34 -4.13 20.02
CA GLU A 65 3.92 -4.47 21.37
C GLU A 65 3.64 -5.97 21.53
N ILE A 66 2.91 -6.56 20.56
CA ILE A 66 2.65 -8.00 20.55
C ILE A 66 3.95 -8.79 20.48
N GLN A 67 4.91 -8.40 19.66
CA GLN A 67 6.21 -9.09 19.56
C GLN A 67 6.96 -9.07 20.90
N LYS A 68 6.93 -7.95 21.63
CA LYS A 68 7.50 -7.89 22.99
C LYS A 68 6.79 -8.87 23.93
N LYS A 69 5.45 -8.88 23.91
CA LYS A 69 4.66 -9.81 24.72
C LYS A 69 4.90 -11.28 24.37
N ILE A 70 5.05 -11.61 23.10
CA ILE A 70 5.39 -12.97 22.65
C ILE A 70 6.71 -13.44 23.26
N ILE A 71 7.73 -12.56 23.35
CA ILE A 71 9.02 -12.89 23.96
C ILE A 71 8.85 -13.21 25.46
N GLU A 72 8.00 -12.46 26.16
CA GLU A 72 7.69 -12.70 27.57
C GLU A 72 6.94 -14.03 27.75
N VAL A 73 5.88 -14.25 26.97
CA VAL A 73 5.06 -15.45 27.03
C VAL A 73 5.86 -16.72 26.69
N ARG A 74 6.77 -16.63 25.72
CA ARG A 74 7.64 -17.78 25.37
C ARG A 74 8.48 -18.31 26.56
N LYS A 75 8.81 -17.42 27.50
CA LYS A 75 9.57 -17.81 28.72
C LYS A 75 8.72 -18.57 29.74
N THR A 76 7.40 -18.43 29.67
CA THR A 76 6.44 -19.02 30.62
C THR A 76 5.67 -20.20 30.03
N LEU A 77 5.94 -20.58 28.78
CA LEU A 77 5.28 -21.70 28.13
C LEU A 77 5.77 -23.02 28.73
N PRO A 78 4.87 -23.99 28.97
CA PRO A 78 5.24 -25.37 29.33
C PRO A 78 6.14 -26.00 28.27
N GLU A 79 6.96 -26.95 28.71
CA GLU A 79 7.81 -27.76 27.81
C GLU A 79 6.95 -28.45 26.73
N GLY A 80 7.42 -28.41 25.48
CA GLY A 80 6.73 -29.01 24.32
C GLY A 80 5.79 -28.06 23.58
N LEU A 81 5.44 -26.90 24.14
CA LEU A 81 4.63 -25.88 23.44
C LEU A 81 5.53 -24.84 22.76
N LYS A 82 5.19 -24.52 21.50
CA LYS A 82 5.86 -23.46 20.71
C LYS A 82 4.86 -22.39 20.30
N LEU A 83 5.18 -21.15 20.61
CA LEU A 83 4.41 -19.98 20.14
C LEU A 83 5.10 -19.35 18.95
N GLU A 84 4.44 -19.36 17.80
CA GLU A 84 4.97 -18.80 16.56
C GLU A 84 4.02 -17.78 15.98
N VAL A 85 4.57 -16.74 15.37
CA VAL A 85 3.80 -15.76 14.58
C VAL A 85 3.55 -16.35 13.21
N SER A 86 2.30 -16.67 12.91
CA SER A 86 1.93 -17.23 11.62
C SER A 86 1.77 -16.17 10.56
N PHE A 87 1.08 -15.07 10.87
CA PHE A 87 0.83 -13.98 9.94
C PHE A 87 0.87 -12.64 10.66
N ASN A 88 1.62 -11.70 10.12
CA ASN A 88 1.72 -10.34 10.65
C ASN A 88 1.44 -9.33 9.54
N ARG A 89 0.28 -8.70 9.62
CA ARG A 89 -0.17 -7.70 8.65
C ARG A 89 0.72 -6.45 8.65
N ALA A 90 1.34 -6.13 9.79
CA ALA A 90 2.23 -4.97 9.90
C ALA A 90 3.52 -5.12 9.10
N THR A 91 3.95 -6.33 8.74
CA THR A 91 5.15 -6.56 7.92
C THR A 91 4.99 -5.89 6.55
N TYR A 92 3.84 -6.06 5.91
CA TYR A 92 3.53 -5.41 4.63
C TYR A 92 3.51 -3.88 4.76
N VAL A 93 2.81 -3.36 5.78
CA VAL A 93 2.71 -1.90 6.00
C VAL A 93 4.09 -1.31 6.27
N LYS A 94 4.90 -1.97 7.09
CA LYS A 94 6.26 -1.52 7.39
C LYS A 94 7.14 -1.53 6.13
N ALA A 95 7.11 -2.60 5.34
CA ALA A 95 7.87 -2.68 4.09
C ALA A 95 7.47 -1.57 3.11
N ALA A 96 6.17 -1.25 3.01
CA ALA A 96 5.69 -0.15 2.19
C ALA A 96 6.19 1.21 2.69
N ILE A 97 6.17 1.45 4.00
CA ILE A 97 6.71 2.68 4.61
C ILE A 97 8.22 2.80 4.36
N ASP A 98 8.99 1.73 4.57
CA ASP A 98 10.44 1.72 4.35
C ASP A 98 10.78 2.00 2.87
N GLU A 99 10.01 1.45 1.92
CA GLU A 99 10.20 1.71 0.48
C GLU A 99 9.84 3.15 0.11
N VAL A 100 8.83 3.75 0.74
CA VAL A 100 8.52 5.18 0.56
C VAL A 100 9.70 6.05 0.99
N PHE A 101 10.25 5.86 2.20
CA PHE A 101 11.39 6.64 2.66
C PHE A 101 12.62 6.47 1.78
N LYS A 102 12.87 5.26 1.29
CA LYS A 102 13.94 4.98 0.34
C LYS A 102 13.72 5.73 -0.98
N THR A 103 12.50 5.69 -1.50
CA THR A 103 12.11 6.39 -2.73
C THR A 103 12.24 7.91 -2.57
N LEU A 104 11.83 8.47 -1.42
CA LEU A 104 12.02 9.88 -1.09
C LEU A 104 13.50 10.27 -1.10
N ALA A 105 14.36 9.45 -0.50
CA ALA A 105 15.81 9.70 -0.49
C ALA A 105 16.42 9.63 -1.90
N ILE A 106 16.04 8.64 -2.70
CA ILE A 106 16.49 8.51 -4.09
C ILE A 106 16.01 9.71 -4.93
N ALA A 107 14.74 10.08 -4.82
CA ALA A 107 14.18 11.22 -5.52
C ALA A 107 14.91 12.52 -5.14
N PHE A 108 15.17 12.73 -3.86
CA PHE A 108 15.95 13.88 -3.39
C PHE A 108 17.33 13.94 -4.02
N VAL A 109 18.09 12.84 -4.00
CA VAL A 109 19.43 12.78 -4.58
C VAL A 109 19.40 13.03 -6.08
N LEU A 110 18.46 12.43 -6.80
CA LEU A 110 18.29 12.64 -8.25
C LEU A 110 17.98 14.09 -8.58
N VAL A 111 17.07 14.71 -7.84
CA VAL A 111 16.73 16.14 -8.00
C VAL A 111 17.96 17.01 -7.79
N VAL A 112 18.73 16.80 -6.73
CA VAL A 112 19.98 17.55 -6.43
C VAL A 112 20.99 17.39 -7.57
N ILE A 113 21.16 16.17 -8.10
CA ILE A 113 22.06 15.90 -9.22
C ILE A 113 21.61 16.66 -10.48
N ILE A 114 20.32 16.58 -10.81
CA ILE A 114 19.76 17.24 -11.99
C ILE A 114 19.93 18.76 -11.90
N ILE A 115 19.59 19.35 -10.75
CA ILE A 115 19.74 20.78 -10.54
C ILE A 115 21.24 21.20 -10.66
N TYR A 116 22.14 20.37 -10.13
CA TYR A 116 23.59 20.61 -10.27
C TYR A 116 24.04 20.61 -11.73
N LEU A 117 23.55 19.68 -12.54
CA LEU A 117 23.89 19.58 -13.96
C LEU A 117 23.39 20.82 -14.72
N PHE A 118 22.20 21.31 -14.43
CA PHE A 118 21.60 22.46 -15.11
C PHE A 118 22.20 23.79 -14.66
N LEU A 119 22.31 24.03 -13.35
CA LEU A 119 22.82 25.29 -12.83
C LEU A 119 24.35 25.38 -12.85
N GLY A 120 25.04 24.23 -12.89
CA GLY A 120 26.51 24.17 -12.97
C GLY A 120 27.24 24.79 -11.78
N ASN A 121 26.54 25.08 -10.70
CA ASN A 121 27.08 25.71 -9.49
C ASN A 121 26.53 25.07 -8.24
N ILE A 122 27.43 24.43 -7.46
CA ILE A 122 27.03 23.72 -6.23
C ILE A 122 26.36 24.64 -5.21
N LYS A 123 26.73 25.93 -5.17
CA LYS A 123 26.13 26.90 -4.25
C LYS A 123 24.69 27.24 -4.65
N ALA A 124 24.38 27.20 -5.94
CA ALA A 124 23.01 27.38 -6.42
C ALA A 124 22.11 26.18 -6.07
N VAL A 125 22.69 24.99 -6.05
CA VAL A 125 21.97 23.75 -5.68
C VAL A 125 21.57 23.74 -4.20
N ILE A 126 22.33 24.39 -3.32
CA ILE A 126 22.03 24.42 -1.88
C ILE A 126 20.64 25.00 -1.61
N VAL A 127 20.20 26.00 -2.39
CA VAL A 127 18.90 26.66 -2.17
C VAL A 127 17.73 25.68 -2.29
N PRO A 128 17.50 25.01 -3.44
CA PRO A 128 16.42 24.02 -3.54
C PRO A 128 16.70 22.76 -2.71
N ALA A 129 17.97 22.37 -2.50
CA ALA A 129 18.32 21.22 -1.67
C ALA A 129 17.98 21.42 -0.17
N VAL A 130 17.93 22.65 0.31
CA VAL A 130 17.45 22.99 1.66
C VAL A 130 15.94 23.23 1.67
N ALA A 131 15.42 23.88 0.64
CA ALA A 131 13.99 24.20 0.55
C ALA A 131 13.12 22.93 0.51
N LEU A 132 13.55 21.87 -0.20
CA LEU A 132 12.82 20.62 -0.33
C LEU A 132 12.56 19.91 1.01
N PRO A 133 13.58 19.55 1.83
CA PRO A 133 13.33 18.91 3.12
C PRO A 133 12.56 19.81 4.09
N VAL A 134 12.78 21.14 4.07
CA VAL A 134 12.01 22.08 4.89
C VAL A 134 10.56 22.06 4.51
N SER A 135 10.22 22.09 3.22
CA SER A 135 8.83 22.00 2.74
C SER A 135 8.18 20.66 3.09
N LEU A 136 8.93 19.55 2.95
CA LEU A 136 8.44 18.21 3.33
C LEU A 136 8.14 18.13 4.84
N ILE A 137 9.07 18.55 5.68
CA ILE A 137 8.88 18.54 7.14
C ILE A 137 7.69 19.44 7.52
N ALA A 138 7.60 20.62 6.93
CA ALA A 138 6.48 21.52 7.19
C ALA A 138 5.14 20.94 6.68
N SER A 139 5.15 20.10 5.64
CA SER A 139 3.95 19.41 5.15
C SER A 139 3.41 18.37 6.14
N PHE A 140 4.24 17.81 7.04
CA PHE A 140 3.75 16.97 8.13
C PHE A 140 2.86 17.74 9.12
N LEU A 141 3.02 19.07 9.24
CA LEU A 141 2.10 19.90 10.02
C LEU A 141 0.66 19.78 9.48
N GLY A 142 0.49 19.65 8.16
CA GLY A 142 -0.83 19.44 7.55
C GLY A 142 -1.48 18.13 7.97
N ILE A 143 -0.71 17.04 8.11
CA ILE A 143 -1.23 15.77 8.63
C ILE A 143 -1.80 15.97 10.03
N TYR A 144 -1.06 16.68 10.87
CA TYR A 144 -1.49 16.96 12.25
C TYR A 144 -2.72 17.88 12.32
N LEU A 145 -2.73 19.00 11.58
CA LEU A 145 -3.81 19.98 11.59
C LEU A 145 -5.13 19.43 11.07
N PHE A 146 -5.08 18.57 10.05
CA PHE A 146 -6.27 17.96 9.45
C PHE A 146 -6.59 16.58 10.04
N ALA A 147 -5.92 16.18 11.11
CA ALA A 147 -6.08 14.88 11.77
C ALA A 147 -6.07 13.70 10.79
N LEU A 148 -5.18 13.75 9.79
CA LEU A 148 -5.03 12.71 8.80
C LEU A 148 -4.30 11.50 9.41
N SER A 149 -4.62 10.31 8.91
CA SER A 149 -3.89 9.11 9.29
C SER A 149 -2.56 9.00 8.52
N PHE A 150 -1.51 8.56 9.19
CA PHE A 150 -0.23 8.27 8.53
C PHE A 150 -0.31 6.92 7.81
N ASN A 151 -0.81 6.93 6.59
CA ASN A 151 -1.06 5.75 5.78
C ASN A 151 -0.32 5.79 4.43
N ILE A 152 -0.38 4.68 3.68
CA ILE A 152 0.31 4.54 2.40
C ILE A 152 -0.13 5.61 1.38
N PHE A 153 -1.39 6.03 1.36
CA PHE A 153 -1.89 7.04 0.42
C PHE A 153 -1.35 8.44 0.73
N VAL A 154 -1.30 8.80 2.01
CA VAL A 154 -0.68 10.06 2.46
C VAL A 154 0.82 10.04 2.17
N LEU A 155 1.51 8.90 2.39
CA LEU A 155 2.91 8.76 2.05
C LEU A 155 3.17 8.85 0.54
N LEU A 156 2.30 8.25 -0.28
CA LEU A 156 2.38 8.36 -1.73
C LEU A 156 2.19 9.81 -2.20
N SER A 157 1.32 10.58 -1.51
CA SER A 157 1.16 12.00 -1.80
C SER A 157 2.45 12.79 -1.60
N PHE A 158 3.27 12.45 -0.61
CA PHE A 158 4.58 13.10 -0.42
C PHE A 158 5.59 12.74 -1.51
N ILE A 159 5.58 11.50 -2.03
CA ILE A 159 6.41 11.15 -3.19
C ILE A 159 6.03 12.01 -4.40
N LEU A 160 4.73 12.15 -4.67
CA LEU A 160 4.24 13.02 -5.74
C LEU A 160 4.57 14.49 -5.48
N ALA A 161 4.44 14.93 -4.24
CA ALA A 161 4.72 16.30 -3.84
C ALA A 161 6.17 16.70 -4.07
N ILE A 162 7.16 15.80 -3.96
CA ILE A 162 8.57 16.13 -4.16
C ILE A 162 8.81 16.79 -5.53
N GLY A 163 8.24 16.24 -6.59
CA GLY A 163 8.37 16.82 -7.93
C GLY A 163 7.81 18.24 -7.99
N ILE A 164 6.62 18.43 -7.45
CA ILE A 164 5.92 19.72 -7.46
C ILE A 164 6.61 20.74 -6.55
N ILE A 165 7.03 20.32 -5.35
CA ILE A 165 7.74 21.16 -4.35
C ILE A 165 9.05 21.72 -4.91
N THR A 166 9.76 20.91 -5.70
CA THR A 166 11.08 21.29 -6.21
C THR A 166 10.99 22.37 -7.27
N ASP A 167 9.96 22.33 -8.12
CA ASP A 167 9.82 23.22 -9.27
C ASP A 167 9.81 24.70 -8.87
N ASP A 168 9.01 25.08 -7.89
CA ASP A 168 8.91 26.48 -7.44
C ASP A 168 10.26 27.00 -6.93
N SER A 169 10.99 26.20 -6.13
CA SER A 169 12.30 26.57 -5.60
C SER A 169 13.38 26.65 -6.68
N VAL A 170 13.34 25.77 -7.68
CA VAL A 170 14.27 25.76 -8.82
C VAL A 170 14.06 26.98 -9.69
N ILE A 171 12.82 27.28 -10.09
CA ILE A 171 12.47 28.45 -10.91
C ILE A 171 12.87 29.74 -10.19
N MET A 172 12.60 29.85 -8.89
CA MET A 172 13.01 30.99 -8.09
C MET A 172 14.53 31.15 -8.05
N THR A 173 15.25 30.06 -7.83
CA THR A 173 16.72 30.06 -7.77
C THR A 173 17.33 30.42 -9.12
N ASP A 174 16.82 29.88 -10.22
CA ASP A 174 17.30 30.17 -11.58
C ASP A 174 17.10 31.65 -11.94
N ALA A 175 15.92 32.21 -11.67
CA ALA A 175 15.62 33.62 -11.95
C ALA A 175 16.55 34.57 -11.18
N ILE A 176 16.87 34.26 -9.93
CA ILE A 176 17.82 35.04 -9.11
C ILE A 176 19.25 34.85 -9.62
N TYR A 177 19.64 33.60 -9.93
CA TYR A 177 20.99 33.24 -10.35
C TYR A 177 21.38 33.90 -11.67
N ARG A 178 20.50 33.92 -12.66
CA ARG A 178 20.72 34.62 -13.94
C ARG A 178 21.01 36.12 -13.77
N ARG A 179 20.35 36.77 -12.82
CA ARG A 179 20.61 38.21 -12.50
C ARG A 179 21.98 38.40 -11.87
N ILE A 180 22.40 37.49 -10.98
CA ILE A 180 23.74 37.52 -10.39
C ILE A 180 24.81 37.27 -11.46
N GLU A 181 24.59 36.38 -12.40
CA GLU A 181 25.51 36.17 -13.53
C GLU A 181 25.63 37.42 -14.40
N ASN A 182 24.56 38.16 -14.59
CA ASN A 182 24.57 39.45 -15.29
C ASN A 182 25.20 40.58 -14.49
N GLY A 183 25.73 40.33 -13.30
CA GLY A 183 26.49 41.28 -12.49
C GLY A 183 25.68 42.06 -11.47
N GLU A 184 24.39 41.75 -11.25
CA GLU A 184 23.62 42.38 -10.17
C GLU A 184 24.12 41.92 -8.77
N ASN A 185 24.02 42.79 -7.78
CA ASN A 185 24.32 42.45 -6.40
C ASN A 185 23.34 41.34 -5.93
N PRO A 186 23.80 40.28 -5.21
CA PRO A 186 22.98 39.15 -4.80
C PRO A 186 21.68 39.52 -4.06
N LEU A 187 21.73 40.56 -3.20
CA LEU A 187 20.55 41.03 -2.48
C LEU A 187 19.53 41.67 -3.43
N LEU A 188 19.99 42.52 -4.36
CA LEU A 188 19.15 43.17 -5.35
C LEU A 188 18.61 42.16 -6.37
N ALA A 189 19.42 41.21 -6.79
CA ALA A 189 19.05 40.12 -7.67
C ALA A 189 17.96 39.24 -7.05
N ALA A 190 18.08 38.93 -5.74
CA ALA A 190 17.07 38.19 -5.00
C ALA A 190 15.73 38.95 -4.94
N TYR A 191 15.77 40.26 -4.63
CA TYR A 191 14.55 41.08 -4.58
C TYR A 191 13.87 41.20 -5.96
N LYS A 192 14.60 41.55 -6.99
CA LYS A 192 14.03 41.71 -8.35
C LYS A 192 13.63 40.37 -8.97
N GLY A 193 14.45 39.33 -8.80
CA GLY A 193 14.17 37.99 -9.30
C GLY A 193 12.93 37.38 -8.66
N SER A 194 12.78 37.48 -7.34
CA SER A 194 11.60 36.99 -6.64
C SER A 194 10.34 37.74 -7.08
N LYS A 195 10.39 39.09 -7.19
CA LYS A 195 9.25 39.89 -7.65
C LYS A 195 8.79 39.49 -9.06
N GLN A 196 9.72 39.14 -9.95
CA GLN A 196 9.41 38.75 -11.33
C GLN A 196 8.65 37.41 -11.38
N ILE A 197 8.99 36.47 -10.49
CA ILE A 197 8.47 35.09 -10.54
C ILE A 197 7.32 34.86 -9.55
N THR A 198 7.13 35.73 -8.55
CA THR A 198 6.09 35.58 -7.52
C THR A 198 4.69 35.32 -8.13
N PHE A 199 4.29 36.09 -9.13
CA PHE A 199 2.98 35.91 -9.76
C PHE A 199 2.85 34.54 -10.44
N ALA A 200 3.90 34.08 -11.11
CA ALA A 200 3.91 32.77 -11.76
C ALA A 200 3.76 31.63 -10.74
N ILE A 201 4.52 31.69 -9.62
CA ILE A 201 4.43 30.69 -8.54
C ILE A 201 3.03 30.67 -7.91
N ILE A 202 2.46 31.82 -7.61
CA ILE A 202 1.10 31.89 -7.06
C ILE A 202 0.07 31.33 -8.06
N ALA A 203 0.19 31.67 -9.33
CA ALA A 203 -0.71 31.18 -10.37
C ALA A 203 -0.62 29.65 -10.52
N THR A 204 0.58 29.07 -10.58
CA THR A 204 0.79 27.60 -10.65
C THR A 204 0.25 26.90 -9.41
N THR A 205 0.47 27.46 -8.22
CA THR A 205 -0.08 26.95 -6.96
C THR A 205 -1.61 26.91 -7.00
N LEU A 206 -2.27 28.00 -7.42
CA LEU A 206 -3.73 28.06 -7.52
C LEU A 206 -4.28 27.05 -8.54
N ILE A 207 -3.61 26.89 -9.69
CA ILE A 207 -3.98 25.89 -10.70
C ILE A 207 -3.90 24.47 -10.11
N LEU A 208 -2.82 24.15 -9.42
CA LEU A 208 -2.65 22.85 -8.80
C LEU A 208 -3.70 22.59 -7.71
N LEU A 209 -3.99 23.60 -6.88
CA LEU A 209 -5.06 23.50 -5.87
C LEU A 209 -6.44 23.30 -6.54
N ALA A 210 -6.72 23.99 -7.64
CA ALA A 210 -7.96 23.80 -8.38
C ALA A 210 -8.13 22.40 -8.95
N VAL A 211 -7.04 21.66 -9.19
CA VAL A 211 -7.07 20.26 -9.62
C VAL A 211 -7.30 19.30 -8.43
N PHE A 212 -6.65 19.54 -7.28
CA PHE A 212 -6.70 18.60 -6.16
C PHE A 212 -7.89 18.83 -5.21
N ILE A 213 -8.34 20.07 -5.00
CA ILE A 213 -9.47 20.37 -4.11
C ILE A 213 -10.77 19.62 -4.48
N PRO A 214 -11.17 19.46 -5.75
CA PRO A 214 -12.36 18.71 -6.11
C PRO A 214 -12.33 17.24 -5.65
N LEU A 215 -11.15 16.62 -5.54
CA LEU A 215 -10.99 15.23 -5.09
C LEU A 215 -11.44 15.07 -3.62
N ILE A 216 -11.42 16.14 -2.82
CA ILE A 216 -11.84 16.14 -1.42
C ILE A 216 -13.36 15.87 -1.29
N PHE A 217 -14.14 16.24 -2.30
CA PHE A 217 -15.59 16.15 -2.32
C PHE A 217 -16.13 14.85 -2.92
N ILE A 218 -15.25 13.95 -3.39
CA ILE A 218 -15.68 12.64 -3.90
C ILE A 218 -16.29 11.83 -2.76
N LYS A 219 -17.48 11.27 -2.99
CA LYS A 219 -18.22 10.46 -2.02
C LYS A 219 -17.87 8.96 -2.14
N GLY A 220 -18.17 8.22 -1.09
CA GLY A 220 -17.95 6.77 -1.05
C GLY A 220 -16.56 6.36 -0.53
N ILE A 221 -16.28 5.07 -0.55
CA ILE A 221 -15.03 4.50 -0.02
C ILE A 221 -13.81 5.03 -0.78
N SER A 222 -13.91 5.12 -2.11
CA SER A 222 -12.86 5.71 -2.95
C SER A 222 -12.62 7.18 -2.59
N GLY A 223 -13.69 7.93 -2.31
CA GLY A 223 -13.60 9.33 -1.87
C GLY A 223 -12.82 9.48 -0.56
N THR A 224 -13.00 8.58 0.40
CA THR A 224 -12.25 8.61 1.65
C THR A 224 -10.75 8.47 1.43
N LEU A 225 -10.33 7.59 0.52
CA LEU A 225 -8.92 7.37 0.18
C LEU A 225 -8.30 8.58 -0.53
N PHE A 226 -8.99 9.09 -1.56
CA PHE A 226 -8.51 10.25 -2.33
C PHE A 226 -8.56 11.56 -1.54
N ARG A 227 -9.49 11.68 -0.59
CA ARG A 227 -9.62 12.86 0.27
C ARG A 227 -8.36 13.11 1.09
N GLU A 228 -7.83 12.09 1.79
CA GLU A 228 -6.62 12.24 2.59
C GLU A 228 -5.41 12.60 1.71
N THR A 229 -5.27 11.94 0.56
CA THR A 229 -4.22 12.24 -0.44
C THR A 229 -4.33 13.67 -0.94
N ALA A 230 -5.54 14.10 -1.33
CA ALA A 230 -5.78 15.44 -1.86
C ALA A 230 -5.50 16.54 -0.85
N ILE A 231 -5.90 16.37 0.43
CA ILE A 231 -5.59 17.30 1.51
C ILE A 231 -4.07 17.38 1.74
N ALA A 232 -3.40 16.24 1.84
CA ALA A 232 -1.96 16.19 2.07
C ALA A 232 -1.17 16.85 0.92
N LEU A 233 -1.54 16.58 -0.34
CA LEU A 233 -0.95 17.22 -1.52
C LEU A 233 -1.22 18.72 -1.54
N SER A 234 -2.46 19.14 -1.36
CA SER A 234 -2.83 20.55 -1.40
C SER A 234 -2.09 21.36 -0.35
N PHE A 235 -2.00 20.82 0.88
CA PHE A 235 -1.24 21.46 1.93
C PHE A 235 0.26 21.52 1.62
N SER A 236 0.83 20.45 1.09
CA SER A 236 2.24 20.41 0.67
C SER A 236 2.56 21.44 -0.41
N ILE A 237 1.66 21.63 -1.36
CA ILE A 237 1.79 22.63 -2.43
C ILE A 237 1.79 24.06 -1.86
N VAL A 238 0.85 24.36 -0.95
CA VAL A 238 0.78 25.67 -0.28
C VAL A 238 2.06 25.96 0.51
N VAL A 239 2.51 24.99 1.30
CA VAL A 239 3.75 25.10 2.09
C VAL A 239 4.97 25.29 1.19
N SER A 240 5.05 24.52 0.09
CA SER A 240 6.14 24.66 -0.90
C SER A 240 6.21 26.05 -1.48
N SER A 241 5.10 26.56 -1.94
CA SER A 241 4.99 27.92 -2.50
C SER A 241 5.43 28.96 -1.47
N PHE A 242 5.00 28.82 -0.20
CA PHE A 242 5.44 29.71 0.87
C PHE A 242 6.96 29.66 1.09
N VAL A 243 7.54 28.47 1.13
CA VAL A 243 8.99 28.25 1.28
C VAL A 243 9.74 28.81 0.05
N ALA A 244 9.22 28.57 -1.16
CA ALA A 244 9.83 29.09 -2.40
C ALA A 244 9.82 30.63 -2.47
N LEU A 245 8.78 31.27 -1.95
CA LEU A 245 8.66 32.73 -1.95
C LEU A 245 9.41 33.44 -0.80
N THR A 246 9.72 32.71 0.28
CA THR A 246 10.38 33.28 1.46
C THR A 246 11.80 32.76 1.67
N LEU A 247 11.95 31.47 1.88
CA LEU A 247 13.23 30.85 2.19
C LEU A 247 14.19 30.85 0.99
N SER A 248 13.69 30.52 -0.22
CA SER A 248 14.55 30.42 -1.39
C SER A 248 15.21 31.75 -1.76
N PRO A 249 14.53 32.91 -1.82
CA PRO A 249 15.20 34.19 -2.05
C PRO A 249 16.19 34.57 -0.96
N MET A 250 15.87 34.29 0.29
CA MET A 250 16.73 34.56 1.44
C MET A 250 18.02 33.76 1.35
N LEU A 251 17.94 32.45 1.07
CA LEU A 251 19.11 31.58 0.90
C LEU A 251 19.89 31.99 -0.35
N ALA A 252 19.21 32.30 -1.47
CA ALA A 252 19.84 32.74 -2.70
C ALA A 252 20.66 34.01 -2.50
N SER A 253 20.15 35.01 -1.78
CA SER A 253 20.86 36.26 -1.50
C SER A 253 22.16 36.05 -0.70
N LYS A 254 22.20 35.01 0.16
CA LYS A 254 23.36 34.71 1.03
C LYS A 254 24.37 33.77 0.38
N PHE A 255 23.93 32.74 -0.31
CA PHE A 255 24.80 31.68 -0.81
C PHE A 255 25.18 31.82 -2.28
N LEU A 256 24.37 32.50 -3.11
CA LEU A 256 24.69 32.68 -4.52
C LEU A 256 25.78 33.76 -4.72
N LYS A 257 26.76 33.42 -5.51
CA LYS A 257 27.85 34.34 -5.94
C LYS A 257 28.09 34.10 -7.43
N LYS A 258 28.63 35.13 -8.10
CA LYS A 258 29.06 35.01 -9.49
C LYS A 258 30.05 33.86 -9.65
N LYS A 259 29.87 33.05 -10.65
CA LYS A 259 30.61 31.81 -10.91
C LYS A 259 32.11 32.09 -11.18
N SER A 260 33.00 31.29 -10.58
CA SER A 260 34.43 31.36 -10.85
C SER A 260 35.05 30.13 -11.53
N SER A 261 34.32 29.01 -11.64
CA SER A 261 34.88 27.84 -12.34
C SER A 261 33.79 26.90 -12.92
N ASN A 262 34.06 26.40 -14.13
CA ASN A 262 33.28 25.36 -14.76
C ASN A 262 33.88 23.99 -14.47
N GLY A 263 33.23 23.15 -13.66
CA GLY A 263 33.62 21.76 -13.48
C GLY A 263 33.64 20.99 -14.80
N PHE A 264 34.50 20.02 -14.96
CA PHE A 264 34.65 19.21 -16.17
C PHE A 264 33.33 18.55 -16.59
N PHE A 265 32.59 18.00 -15.65
CA PHE A 265 31.28 17.37 -15.90
C PHE A 265 30.22 18.36 -16.41
N VAL A 266 30.18 19.56 -15.86
CA VAL A 266 29.27 20.62 -16.27
C VAL A 266 29.57 21.10 -17.69
N LYS A 267 30.83 21.22 -18.05
CA LYS A 267 31.24 21.56 -19.43
C LYS A 267 30.78 20.50 -20.43
N LYS A 268 30.98 19.22 -20.12
CA LYS A 268 30.55 18.11 -20.99
C LYS A 268 29.04 18.04 -21.12
N PHE A 269 28.32 18.25 -20.03
CA PHE A 269 26.85 18.32 -20.02
C PHE A 269 26.35 19.51 -20.85
N ASN A 270 26.94 20.71 -20.70
CA ASN A 270 26.55 21.88 -21.48
C ASN A 270 26.76 21.68 -22.98
N ILE A 271 27.86 21.03 -23.40
CA ILE A 271 28.10 20.71 -24.81
C ILE A 271 26.99 19.77 -25.34
N PHE A 272 26.68 18.72 -24.58
CA PHE A 272 25.59 17.81 -24.92
C PHE A 272 24.25 18.52 -24.99
N PHE A 273 23.95 19.37 -24.01
CA PHE A 273 22.70 20.11 -23.94
C PHE A 273 22.58 21.16 -25.06
N GLN A 274 23.70 21.82 -25.44
CA GLN A 274 23.70 22.72 -26.59
C GLN A 274 23.40 21.96 -27.90
N GLY A 275 23.99 20.78 -28.10
CA GLY A 275 23.67 19.95 -29.25
C GLY A 275 22.17 19.57 -29.30
N PHE A 276 21.61 19.19 -28.16
CA PHE A 276 20.19 18.89 -28.02
C PHE A 276 19.31 20.13 -28.27
N SER A 277 19.73 21.29 -27.74
CA SER A 277 19.01 22.56 -27.95
C SER A 277 18.99 22.96 -29.43
N ASN A 278 20.12 22.83 -30.14
CA ASN A 278 20.16 23.12 -31.57
C ASN A 278 19.27 22.16 -32.36
N PHE A 279 19.31 20.87 -32.08
CA PHE A 279 18.40 19.89 -32.67
C PHE A 279 16.93 20.24 -32.42
N TYR A 280 16.59 20.67 -31.20
CA TYR A 280 15.24 21.09 -30.85
C TYR A 280 14.83 22.33 -31.65
N ILE A 281 15.69 23.33 -31.74
CA ILE A 281 15.38 24.59 -32.50
C ILE A 281 15.18 24.28 -33.97
N GLU A 282 16.04 23.49 -34.59
CA GLU A 282 15.90 23.07 -36.01
C GLU A 282 14.59 22.28 -36.22
N THR A 283 14.28 21.37 -35.31
CA THR A 283 13.02 20.61 -35.37
C THR A 283 11.81 21.50 -35.22
N LEU A 284 11.88 22.45 -34.28
CA LEU A 284 10.79 23.39 -34.01
C LEU A 284 10.53 24.27 -35.25
N ASP A 285 11.60 24.83 -35.87
CA ASP A 285 11.48 25.66 -37.06
C ASP A 285 10.85 24.87 -38.23
N TYR A 286 11.26 23.62 -38.40
CA TYR A 286 10.64 22.75 -39.40
C TYR A 286 9.12 22.54 -39.15
N TRP A 287 8.71 22.27 -37.89
CA TRP A 287 7.31 22.00 -37.56
C TRP A 287 6.44 23.26 -37.57
N VAL A 288 6.93 24.40 -37.08
CA VAL A 288 6.18 25.69 -37.09
C VAL A 288 5.77 26.07 -38.50
N ASN A 289 6.60 25.78 -39.49
CA ASN A 289 6.31 26.06 -40.90
C ASN A 289 5.32 25.06 -41.53
N LYS A 290 5.05 23.90 -40.90
CA LYS A 290 4.16 22.83 -41.43
C LYS A 290 2.86 22.70 -40.64
N LYS A 291 2.08 23.77 -40.54
CA LYS A 291 0.85 23.82 -39.72
C LYS A 291 -0.12 22.65 -39.96
N LYS A 292 -0.37 22.26 -41.22
CA LYS A 292 -1.28 21.15 -41.56
C LYS A 292 -0.77 19.81 -40.99
N THR A 293 0.51 19.56 -41.12
CA THR A 293 1.14 18.30 -40.60
C THR A 293 1.07 18.25 -39.07
N VAL A 294 1.30 19.39 -38.39
CA VAL A 294 1.19 19.48 -36.93
C VAL A 294 -0.25 19.18 -36.48
N ILE A 295 -1.25 19.79 -37.12
CA ILE A 295 -2.67 19.56 -36.80
C ILE A 295 -3.04 18.09 -37.01
N THR A 296 -2.61 17.48 -38.12
CA THR A 296 -2.84 16.06 -38.40
C THR A 296 -2.20 15.17 -37.33
N PHE A 297 -0.97 15.50 -36.93
CA PHE A 297 -0.24 14.73 -35.90
C PHE A 297 -0.93 14.84 -34.53
N ILE A 298 -1.38 16.05 -34.15
CA ILE A 298 -2.16 16.24 -32.89
C ILE A 298 -3.46 15.43 -32.95
N PHE A 299 -4.16 15.45 -34.07
CA PHE A 299 -5.39 14.68 -34.25
C PHE A 299 -5.14 13.16 -34.09
N LEU A 300 -4.06 12.65 -34.71
CA LEU A 300 -3.67 11.24 -34.58
C LEU A 300 -3.31 10.87 -33.14
N ILE A 301 -2.61 11.73 -32.41
CA ILE A 301 -2.29 11.50 -30.99
C ILE A 301 -3.58 11.45 -30.17
N ILE A 302 -4.50 12.38 -30.37
CA ILE A 302 -5.77 12.42 -29.63
C ILE A 302 -6.59 11.15 -29.97
N ALA A 303 -6.73 10.81 -31.25
CA ALA A 303 -7.46 9.62 -31.67
C ALA A 303 -6.83 8.33 -31.11
N GLY A 304 -5.50 8.22 -31.15
CA GLY A 304 -4.76 7.12 -30.57
C GLY A 304 -4.93 7.03 -29.05
N SER A 305 -4.90 8.16 -28.35
CA SER A 305 -5.09 8.21 -26.90
C SER A 305 -6.50 7.79 -26.50
N VAL A 306 -7.54 8.23 -27.25
CA VAL A 306 -8.92 7.80 -27.02
C VAL A 306 -9.07 6.30 -27.27
N ALA A 307 -8.50 5.78 -28.36
CA ALA A 307 -8.53 4.36 -28.65
C ALA A 307 -7.85 3.55 -27.54
N LEU A 308 -6.64 3.91 -27.11
CA LEU A 308 -5.95 3.26 -26.00
C LEU A 308 -6.75 3.31 -24.70
N PHE A 309 -7.37 4.45 -24.38
CA PHE A 309 -8.23 4.60 -23.21
C PHE A 309 -9.44 3.66 -23.24
N MET A 310 -10.03 3.44 -24.43
CA MET A 310 -11.15 2.51 -24.60
C MET A 310 -10.74 1.05 -24.45
N TYR A 311 -9.54 0.68 -24.91
CA TYR A 311 -9.03 -0.68 -24.84
C TYR A 311 -8.37 -1.03 -23.50
N THR A 312 -7.96 -0.03 -22.71
CA THR A 312 -7.31 -0.28 -21.42
C THR A 312 -8.32 -0.78 -20.38
N ASN A 313 -7.98 -1.87 -19.71
CA ASN A 313 -8.77 -2.40 -18.58
C ASN A 313 -8.85 -1.37 -17.46
N LYS A 314 -10.07 -1.13 -16.96
CA LYS A 314 -10.33 -0.15 -15.91
C LYS A 314 -10.44 -0.88 -14.58
N GLU A 315 -9.45 -0.71 -13.72
CA GLU A 315 -9.45 -1.21 -12.37
C GLU A 315 -9.31 -0.04 -11.39
N LEU A 316 -10.04 -0.07 -10.28
CA LEU A 316 -9.97 1.00 -9.28
C LEU A 316 -8.69 0.92 -8.44
N LEU A 317 -8.26 -0.30 -8.13
CA LEU A 317 -7.04 -0.57 -7.38
C LEU A 317 -6.28 -1.72 -8.04
N PRO A 318 -4.95 -1.59 -8.21
CA PRO A 318 -4.14 -2.68 -8.70
C PRO A 318 -4.13 -3.83 -7.70
N LYS A 319 -3.94 -5.05 -8.19
CA LYS A 319 -3.80 -6.24 -7.35
C LYS A 319 -2.49 -6.17 -6.59
N GLU A 320 -2.59 -6.19 -5.26
CA GLU A 320 -1.44 -6.13 -4.37
C GLU A 320 -0.87 -7.51 -4.08
N ASP A 321 0.45 -7.64 -4.06
CA ASP A 321 1.13 -8.82 -3.55
C ASP A 321 1.39 -8.67 -2.05
N ARG A 322 0.58 -9.34 -1.24
CA ARG A 322 0.67 -9.33 0.23
C ARG A 322 1.43 -10.51 0.82
N GLY A 323 2.02 -11.35 -0.01
CA GLY A 323 2.69 -12.55 0.44
C GLY A 323 1.74 -13.61 0.98
N VAL A 324 0.44 -13.56 0.62
CA VAL A 324 -0.57 -14.52 1.09
C VAL A 324 -1.71 -14.63 0.08
N TYR A 325 -2.23 -15.83 -0.09
CA TYR A 325 -3.53 -16.06 -0.72
C TYR A 325 -4.35 -17.08 0.09
N LEU A 326 -5.66 -17.08 -0.12
CA LEU A 326 -6.60 -17.91 0.60
C LEU A 326 -7.22 -18.90 -0.38
N VAL A 327 -7.23 -20.17 -0.05
CA VAL A 327 -8.03 -21.17 -0.75
C VAL A 327 -9.31 -21.36 0.06
N ILE A 328 -10.44 -20.93 -0.50
CA ILE A 328 -11.76 -21.14 0.10
C ILE A 328 -12.36 -22.36 -0.57
N GLY A 329 -12.81 -23.30 0.25
CA GLY A 329 -13.47 -24.50 -0.23
C GLY A 329 -14.85 -24.70 0.39
N PHE A 330 -15.74 -25.22 -0.42
CA PHE A 330 -17.10 -25.57 -0.05
C PHE A 330 -17.38 -27.02 -0.41
N THR A 331 -18.09 -27.72 0.45
CA THR A 331 -18.73 -28.99 0.19
C THR A 331 -20.24 -28.80 0.09
N ASP A 332 -20.98 -29.82 -0.29
CA ASP A 332 -22.42 -29.74 -0.41
C ASP A 332 -23.09 -29.26 0.89
N GLU A 333 -24.23 -28.61 0.77
CA GLU A 333 -25.01 -28.18 1.92
C GLU A 333 -25.43 -29.40 2.76
N GLY A 334 -25.43 -29.25 4.08
CA GLY A 334 -25.71 -30.36 5.01
C GLY A 334 -24.51 -31.30 5.27
N SER A 335 -23.36 -31.09 4.63
CA SER A 335 -22.16 -31.88 4.89
C SER A 335 -21.76 -31.88 6.37
N SER A 336 -21.36 -33.03 6.87
CA SER A 336 -20.84 -33.15 8.24
C SER A 336 -19.46 -32.51 8.38
N PHE A 337 -19.08 -32.18 9.61
CA PHE A 337 -17.74 -31.67 9.91
C PHE A 337 -16.65 -32.63 9.44
N ASP A 338 -16.80 -33.94 9.71
CA ASP A 338 -15.78 -34.95 9.35
C ASP A 338 -15.61 -35.07 7.83
N TYR A 339 -16.72 -35.03 7.08
CA TYR A 339 -16.66 -35.05 5.64
C TYR A 339 -15.97 -33.82 5.07
N THR A 340 -16.31 -32.63 5.53
CA THR A 340 -15.69 -31.39 5.09
C THR A 340 -14.20 -31.34 5.49
N GLN A 341 -13.86 -31.84 6.69
CA GLN A 341 -12.47 -31.96 7.11
C GLN A 341 -11.69 -32.89 6.17
N GLN A 342 -12.24 -34.02 5.78
CA GLN A 342 -11.59 -34.96 4.86
C GLN A 342 -11.36 -34.31 3.48
N ARG A 343 -12.35 -33.60 2.94
CA ARG A 343 -12.19 -32.87 1.67
C ARG A 343 -11.16 -31.75 1.77
N ALA A 344 -11.14 -31.01 2.87
CA ALA A 344 -10.10 -30.00 3.13
C ALA A 344 -8.68 -30.60 3.17
N GLN A 345 -8.55 -31.79 3.79
CA GLN A 345 -7.27 -32.51 3.81
C GLN A 345 -6.87 -33.01 2.41
N ASP A 346 -7.81 -33.39 1.57
CA ASP A 346 -7.50 -33.82 0.19
C ASP A 346 -6.99 -32.66 -0.65
N VAL A 347 -7.58 -31.44 -0.50
CA VAL A 347 -7.05 -30.21 -1.10
C VAL A 347 -5.66 -29.89 -0.57
N GLU A 348 -5.47 -29.99 0.75
CA GLU A 348 -4.17 -29.77 1.38
C GLU A 348 -3.10 -30.73 0.85
N LYS A 349 -3.39 -32.03 0.74
CA LYS A 349 -2.47 -33.04 0.17
C LYS A 349 -2.02 -32.69 -1.25
N ARG A 350 -2.88 -32.07 -2.07
CA ARG A 350 -2.53 -31.62 -3.42
C ARG A 350 -1.60 -30.40 -3.42
N LEU A 351 -1.68 -29.58 -2.38
CA LEU A 351 -0.84 -28.39 -2.20
C LEU A 351 0.51 -28.70 -1.57
N LEU A 352 0.60 -29.76 -0.72
CA LEU A 352 1.82 -30.10 0.00
C LEU A 352 3.08 -30.25 -0.87
N PRO A 353 3.06 -30.85 -2.07
CA PRO A 353 4.23 -30.91 -2.92
C PRO A 353 4.79 -29.54 -3.31
N LEU A 354 3.92 -28.51 -3.35
CA LEU A 354 4.35 -27.13 -3.61
C LEU A 354 5.13 -26.55 -2.43
N LEU A 355 4.75 -26.91 -1.18
CA LEU A 355 5.45 -26.48 0.02
C LEU A 355 6.79 -27.17 0.20
N GLN A 356 6.89 -28.44 -0.19
CA GLN A 356 8.07 -29.31 -0.01
C GLN A 356 9.10 -29.19 -1.14
N ALA A 357 8.78 -28.50 -2.23
CA ALA A 357 9.73 -28.27 -3.33
C ALA A 357 10.99 -27.55 -2.84
N GLU A 358 12.14 -27.85 -3.40
CA GLU A 358 13.45 -27.36 -2.97
C GLU A 358 13.51 -25.82 -3.04
N GLU A 359 13.01 -25.21 -4.10
CA GLU A 359 12.86 -23.74 -4.27
C GLU A 359 11.41 -23.28 -4.07
N SER A 360 10.75 -23.80 -3.06
CA SER A 360 9.36 -23.48 -2.78
C SER A 360 9.20 -22.01 -2.37
N PRO A 361 8.31 -21.25 -3.03
CA PRO A 361 7.98 -19.90 -2.61
C PRO A 361 7.04 -19.86 -1.39
N TYR A 362 6.64 -21.02 -0.87
CA TYR A 362 5.71 -21.13 0.25
C TYR A 362 6.45 -21.25 1.58
N ASN A 363 6.00 -20.50 2.56
CA ASN A 363 6.46 -20.59 3.94
C ASN A 363 5.65 -21.61 4.74
N ARG A 364 4.30 -21.51 4.63
CA ARG A 364 3.40 -22.30 5.48
C ARG A 364 2.01 -22.38 4.86
N PHE A 365 1.31 -23.48 5.12
CA PHE A 365 -0.13 -23.59 4.94
C PHE A 365 -0.82 -23.67 6.31
N ILE A 366 -1.94 -22.96 6.45
CA ILE A 366 -2.79 -23.00 7.65
C ILE A 366 -4.20 -23.38 7.19
N MET A 367 -4.68 -24.53 7.66
CA MET A 367 -6.01 -25.01 7.36
C MET A 367 -6.94 -24.79 8.56
N ARG A 368 -8.14 -24.31 8.30
CA ARG A 368 -9.22 -24.18 9.27
C ARG A 368 -10.51 -24.77 8.72
N VAL A 369 -11.17 -25.58 9.54
CA VAL A 369 -12.52 -26.13 9.28
C VAL A 369 -13.35 -25.87 10.53
N PRO A 370 -14.56 -25.32 10.43
CA PRO A 370 -15.16 -24.67 9.27
C PRO A 370 -14.45 -23.35 8.91
N GLY A 371 -14.66 -22.87 7.69
CA GLY A 371 -14.10 -21.63 7.17
C GLY A 371 -14.57 -20.39 7.94
N PHE A 372 -14.01 -19.21 7.59
CA PHE A 372 -14.45 -17.94 8.19
C PHE A 372 -15.83 -17.53 7.62
N GLY A 373 -16.70 -17.05 8.49
CA GLY A 373 -18.03 -16.56 8.10
C GLY A 373 -19.11 -17.67 8.03
N SER A 374 -18.79 -18.91 8.35
CA SER A 374 -19.78 -19.97 8.51
C SER A 374 -20.71 -19.64 9.66
N SER A 375 -22.02 -19.87 9.47
CA SER A 375 -22.98 -19.84 10.58
C SER A 375 -22.63 -20.92 11.62
N ALA A 376 -23.07 -20.75 12.84
CA ALA A 376 -22.70 -21.65 13.95
C ALA A 376 -23.00 -23.15 13.68
N ASN A 377 -23.90 -23.44 12.75
CA ASN A 377 -24.32 -24.80 12.39
C ASN A 377 -23.90 -25.23 10.97
N SER A 378 -23.16 -24.42 10.22
CA SER A 378 -22.73 -24.75 8.86
C SER A 378 -21.28 -25.23 8.87
N PHE A 379 -21.08 -26.52 8.60
CA PHE A 379 -19.77 -27.16 8.55
C PHE A 379 -19.26 -27.41 7.12
N ASN A 380 -19.99 -26.95 6.10
CA ASN A 380 -19.72 -27.22 4.69
C ASN A 380 -18.64 -26.32 4.06
N SER A 381 -17.85 -25.63 4.85
CA SER A 381 -16.80 -24.77 4.32
C SER A 381 -15.46 -24.98 5.03
N PHE A 382 -14.37 -24.73 4.31
CA PHE A 382 -13.03 -24.69 4.87
C PHE A 382 -12.19 -23.56 4.23
N ILE A 383 -11.09 -23.24 4.86
CA ILE A 383 -10.14 -22.28 4.34
C ILE A 383 -8.71 -22.79 4.54
N ILE A 384 -7.89 -22.64 3.50
CA ILE A 384 -6.45 -22.86 3.58
C ILE A 384 -5.75 -21.55 3.29
N ILE A 385 -5.02 -21.03 4.24
CA ILE A 385 -4.22 -19.81 4.12
C ILE A 385 -2.84 -20.22 3.65
N ALA A 386 -2.47 -19.84 2.44
CA ALA A 386 -1.15 -20.08 1.89
C ALA A 386 -0.27 -18.84 2.13
N LEU A 387 0.68 -18.97 3.05
CA LEU A 387 1.67 -17.96 3.37
C LEU A 387 2.89 -18.15 2.48
N LEU A 388 3.30 -17.12 1.79
CA LEU A 388 4.47 -17.11 0.92
C LEU A 388 5.69 -16.59 1.67
N ASP A 389 6.87 -16.92 1.17
CA ASP A 389 8.12 -16.34 1.63
C ASP A 389 8.21 -14.84 1.29
N ASP A 390 9.17 -14.14 1.90
CA ASP A 390 9.43 -12.72 1.68
C ASP A 390 9.64 -12.43 0.18
N TRP A 391 9.19 -11.26 -0.30
CA TRP A 391 9.33 -10.82 -1.70
C TRP A 391 10.76 -10.92 -2.21
N LYS A 392 11.76 -10.71 -1.35
CA LYS A 392 13.19 -10.78 -1.70
C LYS A 392 13.68 -12.21 -1.93
N LYS A 393 12.93 -13.22 -1.50
CA LYS A 393 13.29 -14.64 -1.56
C LYS A 393 12.55 -15.41 -2.66
N ARG A 394 11.71 -14.73 -3.43
CA ARG A 394 10.92 -15.37 -4.48
C ARG A 394 10.95 -14.54 -5.76
N ASP A 395 11.04 -15.22 -6.89
CA ASP A 395 11.10 -14.60 -8.22
C ASP A 395 9.72 -14.31 -8.80
N LYS A 396 8.66 -14.95 -8.24
CA LYS A 396 7.29 -14.86 -8.74
C LYS A 396 6.41 -14.10 -7.77
N ASP A 397 5.50 -13.28 -8.31
CA ASP A 397 4.47 -12.61 -7.54
C ASP A 397 3.40 -13.57 -7.01
N ALA A 398 2.69 -13.18 -5.96
CA ALA A 398 1.66 -14.00 -5.32
C ALA A 398 0.54 -14.43 -6.28
N MET A 399 0.21 -13.59 -7.28
CA MET A 399 -0.84 -13.91 -8.27
C MET A 399 -0.41 -15.02 -9.22
N THR A 400 0.85 -14.99 -9.65
CA THR A 400 1.43 -16.05 -10.51
C THR A 400 1.52 -17.37 -9.75
N ILE A 401 1.99 -17.34 -8.49
CA ILE A 401 2.03 -18.52 -7.62
C ILE A 401 0.62 -19.07 -7.38
N MET A 402 -0.34 -18.21 -7.08
CA MET A 402 -1.73 -18.58 -6.89
C MET A 402 -2.33 -19.25 -8.13
N ARG A 403 -2.06 -18.72 -9.33
CA ARG A 403 -2.52 -19.33 -10.60
C ARG A 403 -1.96 -20.72 -10.81
N GLN A 404 -0.71 -20.98 -10.45
CA GLN A 404 -0.09 -22.30 -10.52
C GLN A 404 -0.75 -23.31 -9.57
N ALA A 405 -1.26 -22.84 -8.43
CA ALA A 405 -1.99 -23.68 -7.49
C ALA A 405 -3.41 -24.08 -7.96
N ILE A 406 -4.05 -23.26 -8.81
CA ILE A 406 -5.42 -23.52 -9.31
C ILE A 406 -5.55 -24.92 -9.92
N GLY A 407 -4.63 -25.29 -10.83
CA GLY A 407 -4.67 -26.58 -11.52
C GLY A 407 -4.60 -27.79 -10.58
N LYS A 408 -4.01 -27.64 -9.39
CA LYS A 408 -3.95 -28.71 -8.37
C LYS A 408 -5.20 -28.75 -7.50
N ILE A 409 -5.80 -27.59 -7.22
CA ILE A 409 -6.96 -27.44 -6.34
C ILE A 409 -8.23 -27.95 -7.05
N VAL A 410 -8.45 -27.57 -8.31
CA VAL A 410 -9.66 -27.91 -9.09
C VAL A 410 -9.81 -29.41 -9.35
N THR A 411 -8.73 -30.18 -9.22
CA THR A 411 -8.77 -31.65 -9.43
C THR A 411 -9.38 -32.42 -8.27
N VAL A 412 -9.76 -31.78 -7.17
CA VAL A 412 -10.39 -32.46 -6.04
C VAL A 412 -11.90 -32.54 -6.27
N THR A 413 -12.41 -33.76 -6.43
CA THR A 413 -13.85 -34.01 -6.66
C THR A 413 -14.68 -33.73 -5.41
N GLN A 414 -15.98 -33.46 -5.60
CA GLN A 414 -16.95 -33.22 -4.52
C GLN A 414 -16.60 -32.03 -3.61
N THR A 415 -15.84 -31.09 -4.16
CA THR A 415 -15.42 -29.89 -3.44
C THR A 415 -15.30 -28.74 -4.42
N LEU A 416 -15.95 -27.64 -4.15
CA LEU A 416 -15.74 -26.39 -4.88
C LEU A 416 -14.66 -25.60 -4.15
N ALA A 417 -13.43 -25.66 -4.59
CA ALA A 417 -12.32 -24.92 -3.99
C ALA A 417 -11.66 -23.99 -5.00
N PHE A 418 -11.41 -22.76 -4.60
CA PHE A 418 -10.77 -21.76 -5.44
C PHE A 418 -9.88 -20.83 -4.62
N PRO A 419 -8.74 -20.40 -5.17
CA PRO A 419 -7.88 -19.46 -4.50
C PRO A 419 -8.32 -18.03 -4.74
N ILE A 420 -8.23 -17.21 -3.71
CA ILE A 420 -8.48 -15.76 -3.75
C ILE A 420 -7.33 -14.99 -3.12
N SER A 421 -7.01 -13.84 -3.68
CA SER A 421 -6.09 -12.89 -3.05
C SER A 421 -6.85 -12.02 -2.05
N PRO A 422 -6.38 -11.90 -0.79
CA PRO A 422 -7.02 -11.02 0.17
C PRO A 422 -6.84 -9.57 -0.28
N GLN A 423 -7.94 -8.88 -0.51
CA GLN A 423 -7.92 -7.45 -0.88
C GLN A 423 -7.57 -6.59 0.33
N GLY A 424 -6.71 -5.58 0.12
CA GLY A 424 -6.30 -4.65 1.16
C GLY A 424 -7.41 -3.72 1.59
N ILE A 425 -8.10 -3.20 0.61
CA ILE A 425 -9.20 -2.28 0.77
C ILE A 425 -10.45 -2.98 0.25
N ARG A 426 -11.40 -3.18 1.13
CA ARG A 426 -12.73 -3.66 0.73
C ARG A 426 -13.54 -2.47 0.24
N ILE A 427 -13.73 -2.37 -1.06
CA ILE A 427 -14.53 -1.31 -1.69
C ILE A 427 -16.03 -1.59 -1.50
N SER A 428 -16.39 -2.85 -1.27
CA SER A 428 -17.76 -3.31 -1.04
C SER A 428 -17.76 -4.36 0.05
N ASN A 429 -18.87 -4.46 0.80
CA ASN A 429 -19.09 -5.58 1.71
C ASN A 429 -19.26 -6.92 0.95
N TYR A 430 -19.35 -6.86 -0.37
CA TYR A 430 -19.54 -7.99 -1.25
C TYR A 430 -18.24 -8.30 -2.02
N ASN A 431 -17.89 -9.57 -2.04
CA ASN A 431 -16.63 -10.03 -2.67
C ASN A 431 -16.73 -10.17 -4.21
N LYS A 432 -17.91 -9.96 -4.78
CA LYS A 432 -18.14 -10.11 -6.23
C LYS A 432 -18.66 -8.81 -6.83
N PRO A 433 -18.19 -8.41 -8.04
CA PRO A 433 -18.61 -7.17 -8.68
C PRO A 433 -20.08 -7.15 -9.09
N VAL A 434 -20.65 -8.31 -9.34
CA VAL A 434 -22.09 -8.49 -9.63
C VAL A 434 -22.60 -9.60 -8.74
N GLN A 435 -23.71 -9.32 -8.03
CA GLN A 435 -24.40 -10.29 -7.19
C GLN A 435 -25.88 -10.26 -7.54
N MET A 436 -26.40 -11.43 -7.77
CA MET A 436 -27.84 -11.64 -7.95
C MET A 436 -28.31 -12.47 -6.75
N VAL A 437 -29.36 -12.03 -6.10
CA VAL A 437 -30.02 -12.75 -5.02
C VAL A 437 -31.36 -13.21 -5.57
N ILE A 438 -31.56 -14.52 -5.68
CA ILE A 438 -32.83 -15.13 -6.02
C ILE A 438 -33.50 -15.48 -4.69
N LEU A 439 -34.70 -14.97 -4.48
CA LEU A 439 -35.48 -15.21 -3.29
C LEU A 439 -36.69 -16.11 -3.66
N GLY A 440 -36.84 -17.17 -2.93
CA GLY A 440 -37.99 -18.06 -3.04
C GLY A 440 -38.51 -18.46 -1.66
N SER A 441 -39.79 -18.77 -1.54
CA SER A 441 -40.40 -19.22 -0.29
C SER A 441 -40.07 -20.68 0.01
N THR A 442 -39.76 -21.45 -1.01
CA THR A 442 -39.37 -22.88 -0.91
C THR A 442 -38.18 -23.19 -1.83
N TYR A 443 -37.50 -24.30 -1.56
CA TYR A 443 -36.40 -24.79 -2.41
C TYR A 443 -36.85 -25.13 -3.83
N GLU A 444 -38.10 -25.63 -4.00
CA GLU A 444 -38.69 -25.99 -5.29
C GLU A 444 -38.91 -24.75 -6.18
N GLU A 445 -39.25 -23.60 -5.58
CA GLU A 445 -39.33 -22.31 -6.29
C GLU A 445 -37.98 -21.75 -6.72
N LEU A 446 -36.90 -22.14 -6.06
CA LEU A 446 -35.53 -21.69 -6.39
C LEU A 446 -34.89 -22.52 -7.50
N GLU A 447 -35.37 -23.76 -7.73
CA GLU A 447 -34.91 -24.66 -8.79
C GLU A 447 -35.65 -24.49 -10.13
N SER A 448 -36.81 -23.85 -10.12
CA SER A 448 -37.61 -23.57 -11.31
C SER A 448 -37.16 -22.29 -12.03
#